data_3e1719dddf4ab13d1322fed0625ca7b3
#
_entry.id   3e1719dddf4ab13d1322fed0625ca7b3
#
_cell.length_a   1.000
_cell.length_b   1.000
_cell.length_c   1.000
_cell.angle_alpha   90.00
_cell.angle_beta   90.00
_cell.angle_gamma   90.00
#
_symmetry.space_group_name_H-M   'P 1'
#
loop_
_entity.id
_entity.type
_entity.pdbx_description
1 polymer ?
#
loop_
_entity_poly.entity_id
_entity_poly.type
_entity_poly.pdbx_seq_one_letter_code
_entity_poly.pdbx_strand_id
1 'polypeptide(L)'
;GTTSRGLGDVYKRQVYEDVKGGNEDVIISTHCHNDLGLAVANSLTAITAGARQIEGAINGIGERAGNTSTEEIIMAIKTRQDQFGVDIKAETTEIFETSRLVSKLTGYPVQYNKAVVGKNAFSHESGIHQHGYLRNTTTYEIMSPDSVGQEAKIILGKHSGRAGFKDALDNLNISLDDDSFSNAFDTFKKIADRKG
;
A
#
# COMPACT_ATOMS: atom_id res chain seq x y z
N GLY A 1 -13.22 -29.38 11.30
CA GLY A 1 -13.75 -28.02 11.46
C GLY A 1 -13.49 -27.19 10.24
N THR A 2 -14.50 -26.86 9.51
CA THR A 2 -14.45 -25.80 8.48
C THR A 2 -14.19 -24.49 9.19
N THR A 3 -13.03 -23.89 8.96
CA THR A 3 -12.73 -22.55 9.44
C THR A 3 -13.75 -21.56 8.89
N SER A 4 -14.06 -20.49 9.62
CA SER A 4 -15.00 -19.44 9.20
C SER A 4 -14.72 -18.87 7.79
N ARG A 5 -13.49 -19.00 7.30
CA ARG A 5 -13.09 -18.74 5.90
C ARG A 5 -13.84 -19.62 4.90
N GLY A 6 -13.92 -20.94 5.15
CA GLY A 6 -14.56 -21.87 4.24
C GLY A 6 -16.05 -21.63 4.05
N LEU A 7 -16.76 -21.23 5.13
CA LEU A 7 -18.21 -20.95 5.04
C LEU A 7 -18.50 -19.70 4.20
N GLY A 8 -17.72 -18.62 4.34
CA GLY A 8 -17.88 -17.41 3.54
C GLY A 8 -17.66 -17.65 2.04
N ASP A 9 -16.62 -18.41 1.70
CA ASP A 9 -16.26 -18.70 0.31
C ASP A 9 -17.26 -19.66 -0.36
N VAL A 10 -17.68 -20.69 0.38
CA VAL A 10 -18.71 -21.64 -0.08
C VAL A 10 -20.03 -20.90 -0.32
N TYR A 11 -20.46 -20.05 0.62
CA TYR A 11 -21.70 -19.29 0.48
C TYR A 11 -21.66 -18.31 -0.71
N LYS A 12 -20.56 -17.58 -0.88
CA LYS A 12 -20.41 -16.65 -2.01
C LYS A 12 -20.39 -17.36 -3.35
N ARG A 13 -19.72 -18.50 -3.44
CA ARG A 13 -19.72 -19.33 -4.65
C ARG A 13 -21.10 -19.89 -4.92
N GLN A 14 -21.82 -20.37 -3.88
CA GLN A 14 -23.20 -20.86 -4.00
C GLN A 14 -24.11 -19.76 -4.53
N VAL A 15 -24.09 -18.56 -3.95
CA VAL A 15 -24.85 -17.41 -4.43
C VAL A 15 -24.51 -17.09 -5.88
N TYR A 16 -23.24 -17.14 -6.26
CA TYR A 16 -22.82 -16.91 -7.64
C TYR A 16 -23.42 -17.95 -8.59
N GLU A 17 -23.34 -19.22 -8.25
CA GLU A 17 -23.91 -20.33 -9.07
C GLU A 17 -25.43 -20.25 -9.14
N ASP A 18 -26.12 -20.03 -8.02
CA ASP A 18 -27.58 -19.99 -7.92
C ASP A 18 -28.18 -18.76 -8.62
N VAL A 19 -27.56 -17.59 -8.47
CA VAL A 19 -28.06 -16.31 -9.01
C VAL A 19 -27.68 -16.15 -10.47
N LYS A 20 -26.46 -16.49 -10.83
CA LYS A 20 -25.97 -16.35 -12.20
C LYS A 20 -26.66 -17.39 -13.13
N GLY A 21 -26.81 -18.61 -12.66
CA GLY A 21 -27.60 -19.65 -13.36
C GLY A 21 -27.30 -19.80 -14.86
N GLY A 22 -26.09 -19.48 -15.30
CA GLY A 22 -25.70 -19.41 -16.71
C GLY A 22 -25.95 -18.07 -17.40
N ASN A 23 -26.48 -17.05 -16.70
CA ASN A 23 -26.64 -15.71 -17.26
C ASN A 23 -25.38 -14.88 -17.07
N GLU A 24 -24.61 -14.70 -18.14
CA GLU A 24 -23.34 -13.92 -18.13
C GLU A 24 -23.53 -12.42 -17.87
N ASP A 25 -24.73 -11.87 -18.05
CA ASP A 25 -25.03 -10.45 -17.83
C ASP A 25 -25.20 -10.10 -16.35
N VAL A 26 -25.34 -11.12 -15.48
CA VAL A 26 -25.46 -10.89 -14.03
C VAL A 26 -24.09 -10.58 -13.42
N ILE A 27 -23.98 -9.41 -12.79
CA ILE A 27 -22.79 -8.98 -12.03
C ILE A 27 -23.04 -9.10 -10.53
N ILE A 28 -22.23 -9.91 -9.86
CA ILE A 28 -22.28 -10.03 -8.40
C ILE A 28 -21.33 -8.98 -7.80
N SER A 29 -21.89 -8.14 -6.92
CA SER A 29 -21.17 -7.16 -6.11
C SER A 29 -20.90 -7.67 -4.70
N THR A 30 -19.83 -7.20 -4.08
CA THR A 30 -19.55 -7.45 -2.67
C THR A 30 -19.24 -6.16 -1.94
N HIS A 31 -19.81 -6.01 -0.74
CA HIS A 31 -19.56 -4.93 0.19
C HIS A 31 -19.11 -5.53 1.53
N CYS A 32 -17.96 -5.09 2.04
CA CYS A 32 -17.37 -5.63 3.27
C CYS A 32 -17.01 -4.53 4.25
N HIS A 33 -17.37 -4.74 5.53
CA HIS A 33 -16.95 -3.91 6.65
C HIS A 33 -15.64 -4.40 7.26
N ASN A 34 -14.92 -3.50 7.91
CA ASN A 34 -13.54 -3.73 8.37
C ASN A 34 -13.40 -3.94 9.89
N ASP A 35 -14.46 -4.36 10.57
CA ASP A 35 -14.49 -4.49 12.04
C ASP A 35 -13.36 -5.36 12.61
N LEU A 36 -12.91 -6.36 11.86
CA LEU A 36 -11.79 -7.24 12.22
C LEU A 36 -10.53 -7.04 11.33
N GLY A 37 -10.47 -5.95 10.57
CA GLY A 37 -9.34 -5.70 9.64
C GLY A 37 -9.31 -6.64 8.42
N LEU A 38 -10.43 -7.28 8.06
CA LEU A 38 -10.48 -8.31 7.02
C LEU A 38 -11.28 -7.91 5.77
N ALA A 39 -11.72 -6.65 5.67
CA ALA A 39 -12.56 -6.21 4.56
C ALA A 39 -11.89 -6.41 3.20
N VAL A 40 -10.64 -6.02 3.05
CA VAL A 40 -9.86 -6.20 1.81
C VAL A 40 -9.69 -7.68 1.49
N ALA A 41 -9.30 -8.51 2.46
CA ALA A 41 -9.14 -9.95 2.25
C ALA A 41 -10.45 -10.63 1.83
N ASN A 42 -11.57 -10.25 2.44
CA ASN A 42 -12.88 -10.76 2.09
C ASN A 42 -13.31 -10.34 0.68
N SER A 43 -13.02 -9.10 0.29
CA SER A 43 -13.32 -8.60 -1.06
C SER A 43 -12.49 -9.30 -2.13
N LEU A 44 -11.18 -9.50 -1.89
CA LEU A 44 -10.32 -10.26 -2.80
C LEU A 44 -10.76 -11.72 -2.92
N THR A 45 -11.18 -12.34 -1.82
CA THR A 45 -11.75 -13.69 -1.84
C THR A 45 -13.06 -13.74 -2.64
N ALA A 46 -13.90 -12.70 -2.56
CA ALA A 46 -15.10 -12.63 -3.37
C ALA A 46 -14.79 -12.56 -4.87
N ILE A 47 -13.72 -11.87 -5.28
CA ILE A 47 -13.27 -11.87 -6.69
C ILE A 47 -12.91 -13.28 -7.14
N THR A 48 -12.16 -14.04 -6.35
CA THR A 48 -11.80 -15.42 -6.69
C THR A 48 -13.02 -16.35 -6.71
N ALA A 49 -14.07 -16.01 -5.96
CA ALA A 49 -15.35 -16.72 -5.96
C ALA A 49 -16.32 -16.28 -7.07
N GLY A 50 -15.93 -15.35 -7.95
CA GLY A 50 -16.69 -14.92 -9.12
C GLY A 50 -17.32 -13.54 -9.07
N ALA A 51 -17.20 -12.78 -7.97
CA ALA A 51 -17.64 -11.38 -7.94
C ALA A 51 -16.85 -10.54 -8.97
N ARG A 52 -17.52 -9.57 -9.57
CA ARG A 52 -16.94 -8.68 -10.57
C ARG A 52 -17.16 -7.20 -10.23
N GLN A 53 -17.79 -6.94 -9.12
CA GLN A 53 -17.94 -5.59 -8.55
C GLN A 53 -17.56 -5.60 -7.07
N ILE A 54 -16.74 -4.63 -6.66
CA ILE A 54 -16.36 -4.41 -5.27
C ILE A 54 -16.82 -3.02 -4.86
N GLU A 55 -17.54 -2.95 -3.74
CA GLU A 55 -17.94 -1.69 -3.12
C GLU A 55 -16.96 -1.38 -1.99
N GLY A 56 -16.18 -0.34 -2.16
CA GLY A 56 -15.20 0.11 -1.21
C GLY A 56 -15.25 1.62 -1.01
N ALA A 57 -14.40 2.11 -0.14
CA ALA A 57 -14.21 3.54 0.08
C ALA A 57 -12.73 3.91 0.02
N ILE A 58 -12.40 5.08 -0.49
CA ILE A 58 -11.04 5.62 -0.45
C ILE A 58 -10.62 5.74 1.03
N ASN A 59 -9.39 5.33 1.34
CA ASN A 59 -8.83 5.23 2.69
C ASN A 59 -9.59 4.25 3.61
N GLY A 60 -10.51 3.45 3.08
CA GLY A 60 -11.33 2.54 3.85
C GLY A 60 -12.28 3.23 4.84
N ILE A 61 -12.61 4.51 4.62
CA ILE A 61 -13.54 5.24 5.50
C ILE A 61 -14.93 4.61 5.49
N GLY A 62 -15.69 4.80 6.56
CA GLY A 62 -17.05 4.28 6.69
C GLY A 62 -17.48 4.15 8.13
N GLU A 63 -18.61 3.51 8.36
CA GLU A 63 -19.12 3.27 9.70
C GLU A 63 -18.19 2.35 10.51
N ARG A 64 -18.14 2.55 11.83
CA ARG A 64 -17.35 1.77 12.82
C ARG A 64 -15.87 1.75 12.46
N ALA A 65 -15.32 0.59 12.04
CA ALA A 65 -13.93 0.43 11.62
C ALA A 65 -13.71 0.68 10.11
N GLY A 66 -14.75 1.12 9.41
CA GLY A 66 -14.72 1.44 7.98
C GLY A 66 -15.08 0.29 7.07
N ASN A 67 -14.83 0.50 5.78
CA ASN A 67 -15.15 -0.41 4.69
C ASN A 67 -13.87 -0.95 4.03
N THR A 68 -14.05 -1.73 2.97
CA THR A 68 -12.95 -2.13 2.09
C THR A 68 -12.23 -0.91 1.54
N SER A 69 -10.92 -0.89 1.69
CA SER A 69 -10.03 0.15 1.17
C SER A 69 -9.88 0.00 -0.35
N THR A 70 -10.39 0.95 -1.10
CA THR A 70 -10.43 0.88 -2.59
C THR A 70 -9.02 0.83 -3.18
N GLU A 71 -8.10 1.66 -2.69
CA GLU A 71 -6.71 1.69 -3.14
C GLU A 71 -5.98 0.36 -2.92
N GLU A 72 -6.28 -0.33 -1.83
CA GLU A 72 -5.67 -1.64 -1.52
C GLU A 72 -6.18 -2.72 -2.47
N ILE A 73 -7.46 -2.71 -2.81
CA ILE A 73 -8.05 -3.62 -3.82
C ILE A 73 -7.44 -3.37 -5.20
N ILE A 74 -7.38 -2.12 -5.62
CA ILE A 74 -6.82 -1.74 -6.93
C ILE A 74 -5.39 -2.25 -7.05
N MET A 75 -4.55 -1.96 -6.06
CA MET A 75 -3.14 -2.32 -6.10
C MET A 75 -2.92 -3.83 -5.91
N ALA A 76 -3.72 -4.53 -5.11
CA ALA A 76 -3.65 -5.98 -5.01
C ALA A 76 -3.94 -6.67 -6.36
N ILE A 77 -4.94 -6.21 -7.10
CA ILE A 77 -5.27 -6.74 -8.43
C ILE A 77 -4.15 -6.41 -9.42
N LYS A 78 -3.66 -5.17 -9.46
CA LYS A 78 -2.59 -4.75 -10.38
C LYS A 78 -1.28 -5.49 -10.15
N THR A 79 -0.88 -5.70 -8.89
CA THR A 79 0.38 -6.37 -8.55
C THR A 79 0.30 -7.90 -8.64
N ARG A 80 -0.89 -8.48 -8.48
CA ARG A 80 -1.10 -9.94 -8.46
C ARG A 80 -2.14 -10.38 -9.49
N GLN A 81 -2.06 -9.82 -10.68
CA GLN A 81 -2.93 -10.20 -11.80
C GLN A 81 -2.81 -11.70 -12.13
N ASP A 82 -1.61 -12.26 -11.93
CA ASP A 82 -1.33 -13.70 -12.02
C ASP A 82 -2.24 -14.54 -11.11
N GLN A 83 -2.56 -14.02 -9.93
CA GLN A 83 -3.37 -14.73 -8.93
C GLN A 83 -4.88 -14.51 -9.11
N PHE A 84 -5.29 -13.30 -9.46
CA PHE A 84 -6.72 -12.96 -9.51
C PHE A 84 -7.37 -13.19 -10.87
N GLY A 85 -6.58 -13.20 -11.96
CA GLY A 85 -7.05 -13.43 -13.32
C GLY A 85 -8.06 -12.39 -13.83
N VAL A 86 -8.09 -11.21 -13.20
CA VAL A 86 -8.94 -10.07 -13.57
C VAL A 86 -8.11 -8.82 -13.70
N ASP A 87 -8.59 -7.83 -14.45
CA ASP A 87 -7.97 -6.51 -14.55
C ASP A 87 -8.91 -5.42 -14.03
N ILE A 88 -8.32 -4.27 -13.72
CA ILE A 88 -9.02 -3.07 -13.27
C ILE A 88 -8.51 -1.86 -14.06
N LYS A 89 -9.44 -1.03 -14.54
CA LYS A 89 -9.13 0.12 -15.41
C LYS A 89 -8.84 1.42 -14.64
N ALA A 90 -8.69 1.34 -13.30
CA ALA A 90 -8.38 2.52 -12.50
C ALA A 90 -6.99 3.07 -12.86
N GLU A 91 -6.87 4.39 -12.94
CA GLU A 91 -5.59 5.08 -13.08
C GLU A 91 -4.89 5.10 -11.72
N THR A 92 -3.87 4.27 -11.57
CA THR A 92 -3.24 4.03 -10.28
C THR A 92 -2.37 5.20 -9.81
N THR A 93 -1.82 5.98 -10.74
CA THR A 93 -0.99 7.16 -10.42
C THR A 93 -1.77 8.27 -9.70
N GLU A 94 -3.10 8.25 -9.76
CA GLU A 94 -3.96 9.19 -9.06
C GLU A 94 -4.34 8.76 -7.63
N ILE A 95 -3.95 7.56 -7.21
CA ILE A 95 -4.36 6.98 -5.92
C ILE A 95 -3.91 7.85 -4.74
N PHE A 96 -2.65 8.25 -4.73
CA PHE A 96 -2.08 8.99 -3.60
C PHE A 96 -2.74 10.35 -3.42
N GLU A 97 -2.89 11.11 -4.50
CA GLU A 97 -3.52 12.43 -4.45
C GLU A 97 -5.03 12.33 -4.13
N THR A 98 -5.72 11.32 -4.65
CA THR A 98 -7.11 11.02 -4.30
C THR A 98 -7.26 10.74 -2.80
N SER A 99 -6.38 9.91 -2.24
CA SER A 99 -6.35 9.61 -0.80
C SER A 99 -6.17 10.88 0.04
N ARG A 100 -5.24 11.75 -0.35
CA ARG A 100 -4.98 13.03 0.32
C ARG A 100 -6.17 13.97 0.23
N LEU A 101 -6.80 14.06 -0.93
CA LEU A 101 -7.98 14.89 -1.15
C LEU A 101 -9.13 14.46 -0.23
N VAL A 102 -9.43 13.15 -0.18
CA VAL A 102 -10.47 12.61 0.69
C VAL A 102 -10.15 12.88 2.16
N SER A 103 -8.91 12.64 2.59
CA SER A 103 -8.48 12.95 3.97
C SER A 103 -8.67 14.42 4.33
N LYS A 104 -8.33 15.33 3.41
CA LYS A 104 -8.50 16.78 3.59
C LYS A 104 -9.97 17.20 3.68
N LEU A 105 -10.81 16.65 2.82
CA LEU A 105 -12.24 17.01 2.76
C LEU A 105 -13.04 16.46 3.94
N THR A 106 -12.69 15.26 4.40
CA THR A 106 -13.40 14.59 5.49
C THR A 106 -12.85 14.91 6.88
N GLY A 107 -11.62 15.42 6.96
CA GLY A 107 -10.90 15.61 8.22
C GLY A 107 -10.37 14.32 8.85
N TYR A 108 -10.55 13.15 8.23
CA TYR A 108 -10.01 11.90 8.72
C TYR A 108 -8.56 11.72 8.24
N PRO A 109 -7.57 11.72 9.16
CA PRO A 109 -6.16 11.56 8.78
C PRO A 109 -5.87 10.12 8.34
N VAL A 110 -5.05 9.99 7.29
CA VAL A 110 -4.52 8.69 6.89
C VAL A 110 -3.43 8.27 7.88
N GLN A 111 -3.48 7.02 8.36
CA GLN A 111 -2.43 6.47 9.22
C GLN A 111 -1.09 6.44 8.46
N TYR A 112 0.01 6.75 9.15
CA TYR A 112 1.33 6.82 8.51
C TYR A 112 1.77 5.49 7.89
N ASN A 113 1.41 4.37 8.50
CA ASN A 113 1.70 3.01 8.05
C ASN A 113 0.58 2.36 7.24
N LYS A 114 -0.43 3.15 6.78
CA LYS A 114 -1.49 2.58 5.94
C LYS A 114 -0.89 2.05 4.65
N ALA A 115 -1.32 0.87 4.25
CA ALA A 115 -0.89 0.27 2.98
C ALA A 115 -1.20 1.21 1.80
N VAL A 116 -0.35 1.22 0.81
CA VAL A 116 -0.44 1.96 -0.46
C VAL A 116 -0.30 3.48 -0.31
N VAL A 117 -1.05 4.12 0.57
CA VAL A 117 -1.18 5.59 0.65
C VAL A 117 -0.60 6.23 1.92
N GLY A 118 -0.15 5.43 2.86
CA GLY A 118 0.46 5.92 4.09
C GLY A 118 1.77 6.66 3.82
N LYS A 119 2.08 7.65 4.65
CA LYS A 119 3.32 8.44 4.51
C LYS A 119 4.59 7.58 4.55
N ASN A 120 4.54 6.45 5.27
CA ASN A 120 5.66 5.54 5.44
C ASN A 120 5.59 4.32 4.50
N ALA A 121 4.56 4.22 3.62
CA ALA A 121 4.34 3.04 2.78
C ALA A 121 5.56 2.72 1.88
N PHE A 122 6.30 3.75 1.46
CA PHE A 122 7.49 3.65 0.61
C PHE A 122 8.73 4.28 1.27
N SER A 123 8.80 4.27 2.60
CA SER A 123 9.89 4.89 3.35
C SER A 123 10.80 3.83 3.94
N HIS A 124 12.09 3.95 3.71
CA HIS A 124 13.12 3.05 4.22
C HIS A 124 14.09 3.82 5.14
N GLU A 125 14.16 3.43 6.43
CA GLU A 125 15.11 4.00 7.40
C GLU A 125 16.33 3.09 7.62
N SER A 126 16.14 1.77 7.57
CA SER A 126 17.21 0.80 7.82
C SER A 126 18.30 0.85 6.74
N GLY A 127 19.57 0.94 7.15
CA GLY A 127 20.71 0.97 6.24
C GLY A 127 20.81 -0.23 5.30
N ILE A 128 20.37 -1.42 5.73
CA ILE A 128 20.30 -2.63 4.88
C ILE A 128 19.21 -2.46 3.82
N HIS A 129 18.03 -1.96 4.21
CA HIS A 129 16.93 -1.73 3.29
C HIS A 129 17.26 -0.61 2.31
N GLN A 130 17.85 0.50 2.78
CA GLN A 130 18.31 1.60 1.93
C GLN A 130 19.34 1.12 0.91
N HIS A 131 20.31 0.30 1.32
CA HIS A 131 21.33 -0.25 0.42
C HIS A 131 20.73 -1.23 -0.60
N GLY A 132 19.79 -2.09 -0.18
CA GLY A 132 19.08 -2.99 -1.07
C GLY A 132 18.22 -2.25 -2.09
N TYR A 133 17.48 -1.23 -1.65
CA TYR A 133 16.67 -0.36 -2.49
C TYR A 133 17.51 0.36 -3.55
N LEU A 134 18.64 0.96 -3.18
CA LEU A 134 19.55 1.65 -4.11
C LEU A 134 20.19 0.70 -5.14
N ARG A 135 20.32 -0.59 -4.83
CA ARG A 135 20.84 -1.60 -5.78
C ARG A 135 19.75 -2.19 -6.68
N ASN A 136 18.59 -2.47 -6.12
CA ASN A 136 17.44 -3.01 -6.85
C ASN A 136 16.16 -2.72 -6.06
N THR A 137 15.35 -1.82 -6.56
CA THR A 137 14.08 -1.39 -5.94
C THR A 137 13.12 -2.55 -5.72
N THR A 138 13.08 -3.55 -6.61
CA THR A 138 12.19 -4.71 -6.50
C THR A 138 12.54 -5.68 -5.36
N THR A 139 13.67 -5.50 -4.69
CA THR A 139 14.11 -6.40 -3.60
C THR A 139 13.20 -6.29 -2.36
N TYR A 140 12.65 -5.11 -2.09
CA TYR A 140 11.84 -4.83 -0.89
C TYR A 140 10.46 -4.24 -1.18
N GLU A 141 10.17 -3.93 -2.43
CA GLU A 141 8.91 -3.32 -2.85
C GLU A 141 8.17 -4.23 -3.83
N ILE A 142 6.94 -4.59 -3.49
CA ILE A 142 6.04 -5.34 -4.37
C ILE A 142 5.36 -4.44 -5.41
N MET A 143 5.44 -3.13 -5.23
CA MET A 143 4.98 -2.08 -6.14
C MET A 143 5.89 -0.86 -6.02
N SER A 144 6.11 -0.14 -7.11
CA SER A 144 6.90 1.09 -7.09
C SER A 144 6.07 2.28 -6.56
N PRO A 145 6.69 3.25 -5.87
CA PRO A 145 6.01 4.48 -5.44
C PRO A 145 5.32 5.22 -6.60
N ASP A 146 5.99 5.33 -7.74
CA ASP A 146 5.47 6.00 -8.94
C ASP A 146 4.18 5.37 -9.43
N SER A 147 4.01 4.04 -9.24
CA SER A 147 2.81 3.33 -9.67
C SER A 147 1.53 3.80 -8.97
N VAL A 148 1.67 4.48 -7.84
CA VAL A 148 0.55 5.05 -7.06
C VAL A 148 0.60 6.58 -6.97
N GLY A 149 1.48 7.22 -7.74
CA GLY A 149 1.68 8.67 -7.74
C GLY A 149 2.42 9.19 -6.50
N GLN A 150 3.22 8.35 -5.85
CA GLN A 150 4.07 8.71 -4.72
C GLN A 150 5.54 8.73 -5.12
N GLU A 151 6.35 9.53 -4.44
CA GLU A 151 7.80 9.49 -4.58
C GLU A 151 8.42 8.60 -3.51
N ALA A 152 9.44 7.83 -3.87
CA ALA A 152 10.26 7.10 -2.90
C ALA A 152 10.97 8.08 -1.97
N LYS A 153 10.92 7.84 -0.66
CA LYS A 153 11.59 8.70 0.33
C LYS A 153 12.53 7.89 1.20
N ILE A 154 13.79 8.24 1.18
CA ILE A 154 14.75 7.77 2.18
C ILE A 154 14.62 8.67 3.38
N ILE A 155 14.11 8.13 4.49
CA ILE A 155 14.05 8.83 5.76
C ILE A 155 15.38 8.62 6.49
N LEU A 156 16.08 9.71 6.77
CA LEU A 156 17.29 9.66 7.56
C LEU A 156 16.96 9.56 9.06
N GLY A 157 17.47 8.50 9.70
CA GLY A 157 17.33 8.26 11.13
C GLY A 157 18.56 7.57 11.71
N LYS A 158 18.50 7.18 12.99
CA LYS A 158 19.64 6.56 13.69
C LYS A 158 20.17 5.28 13.02
N HIS A 159 19.33 4.58 12.27
CA HIS A 159 19.70 3.34 11.54
C HIS A 159 20.21 3.60 10.13
N SER A 160 20.15 4.83 9.64
CA SER A 160 20.63 5.17 8.29
C SER A 160 22.15 5.04 8.19
N GLY A 161 22.61 4.41 7.12
CA GLY A 161 24.00 4.24 6.77
C GLY A 161 24.55 5.39 5.90
N ARG A 162 25.87 5.33 5.60
CA ARG A 162 26.56 6.33 4.75
C ARG A 162 25.93 6.45 3.35
N ALA A 163 25.46 5.34 2.77
CA ALA A 163 24.84 5.35 1.45
C ALA A 163 23.53 6.16 1.43
N GLY A 164 22.63 5.94 2.40
CA GLY A 164 21.39 6.71 2.51
C GLY A 164 21.63 8.19 2.83
N PHE A 165 22.67 8.49 3.63
CA PHE A 165 23.06 9.88 3.91
C PHE A 165 23.61 10.57 2.66
N LYS A 166 24.41 9.87 1.84
CA LYS A 166 24.90 10.38 0.56
C LYS A 166 23.77 10.68 -0.40
N ASP A 167 22.84 9.72 -0.57
CA ASP A 167 21.68 9.90 -1.43
C ASP A 167 20.83 11.12 -1.03
N ALA A 168 20.63 11.32 0.28
CA ALA A 168 19.93 12.51 0.77
C ALA A 168 20.66 13.83 0.46
N LEU A 169 22.00 13.84 0.51
CA LEU A 169 22.81 15.02 0.10
C LEU A 169 22.70 15.26 -1.40
N ASP A 170 22.76 14.20 -2.20
CA ASP A 170 22.63 14.27 -3.66
C ASP A 170 21.25 14.84 -4.05
N ASN A 171 20.17 14.41 -3.39
CA ASN A 171 18.81 14.93 -3.57
C ASN A 171 18.67 16.41 -3.19
N LEU A 172 19.52 16.90 -2.28
CA LEU A 172 19.61 18.32 -1.92
C LEU A 172 20.59 19.11 -2.81
N ASN A 173 21.19 18.47 -3.81
CA ASN A 173 22.25 19.02 -4.64
C ASN A 173 23.48 19.50 -3.83
N ILE A 174 23.80 18.79 -2.74
CA ILE A 174 24.96 19.08 -1.89
C ILE A 174 26.05 18.07 -2.21
N SER A 175 27.19 18.55 -2.72
CA SER A 175 28.40 17.75 -2.95
C SER A 175 29.44 18.08 -1.90
N LEU A 176 29.99 17.08 -1.23
CA LEU A 176 31.02 17.19 -0.23
C LEU A 176 32.24 16.34 -0.63
N ASP A 177 33.44 16.79 -0.30
CA ASP A 177 34.64 15.97 -0.33
C ASP A 177 34.59 14.88 0.78
N ASP A 178 35.50 13.91 0.73
CA ASP A 178 35.48 12.73 1.61
C ASP A 178 35.63 13.11 3.10
N ASP A 179 36.41 14.11 3.43
CA ASP A 179 36.63 14.56 4.81
C ASP A 179 35.39 15.29 5.33
N SER A 180 34.85 16.22 4.55
CA SER A 180 33.63 16.95 4.87
C SER A 180 32.43 16.02 4.99
N PHE A 181 32.32 15.03 4.10
CA PHE A 181 31.27 14.00 4.16
C PHE A 181 31.35 13.17 5.45
N SER A 182 32.56 12.74 5.85
CA SER A 182 32.75 11.95 7.08
C SER A 182 32.37 12.75 8.32
N ASN A 183 32.80 13.99 8.40
CA ASN A 183 32.46 14.90 9.51
C ASN A 183 30.95 15.19 9.58
N ALA A 184 30.31 15.43 8.42
CA ALA A 184 28.87 15.65 8.33
C ALA A 184 28.08 14.39 8.75
N PHE A 185 28.52 13.21 8.31
CA PHE A 185 27.89 11.95 8.69
C PHE A 185 27.99 11.67 10.19
N ASP A 186 29.16 11.90 10.82
CA ASP A 186 29.34 11.73 12.27
C ASP A 186 28.47 12.72 13.06
N THR A 187 28.33 13.94 12.57
CA THR A 187 27.45 14.96 13.17
C THR A 187 25.98 14.54 13.04
N PHE A 188 25.59 14.08 11.87
CA PHE A 188 24.25 13.53 11.63
C PHE A 188 23.93 12.37 12.60
N LYS A 189 24.83 11.41 12.77
CA LYS A 189 24.63 10.29 13.71
C LYS A 189 24.42 10.77 15.14
N LYS A 190 25.24 11.71 15.62
CA LYS A 190 25.09 12.31 16.96
C LYS A 190 23.74 13.01 17.16
N ILE A 191 23.22 13.67 16.12
CA ILE A 191 21.91 14.33 16.16
C ILE A 191 20.78 13.29 16.14
N ALA A 192 20.88 12.27 15.28
CA ALA A 192 19.89 11.21 15.14
C ALA A 192 19.75 10.39 16.45
N ASP A 193 20.87 10.09 17.12
CA ASP A 193 20.89 9.37 18.40
C ASP A 193 20.24 10.15 19.55
N ARG A 194 20.19 11.49 19.48
CA ARG A 194 19.56 12.34 20.50
C ARG A 194 18.06 12.50 20.32
N LYS A 195 17.54 12.23 19.11
CA LYS A 195 16.12 12.42 18.77
C LYS A 195 15.31 11.13 18.76
N GLY A 196 15.97 9.97 18.95
CA GLY A 196 15.38 8.63 18.93
C GLY A 196 14.99 8.08 20.29
#